data_2e9d7d1ca582b452147b4034bd34337b
#
_entry.id   2e9d7d1ca582b452147b4034bd34337b
#
_cell.length_a   1.000
_cell.length_b   1.000
_cell.length_c   1.000
_cell.angle_alpha   90.00
_cell.angle_beta   90.00
_cell.angle_gamma   90.00
#
_symmetry.space_group_name_H-M   'P 1'
#
loop_
_entity.id
_entity.type
_entity.pdbx_description
1 polymer ?
#
loop_
_entity_poly.entity_id
_entity_poly.type
_entity_poly.pdbx_seq_one_letter_code
_entity_poly.pdbx_strand_id
1 'polypeptide(L)'
;MNRQMLKATSIRSFALVAVICVARPVRAQDTKTAYATMAPLEQYLMADRSAEIALARSAAPASVSDAAEVMVLRRDGYATAVKGSNGFLCIVERAWANTSDASDFWNPKMRAPTCYNAAAASTFLRIFLMKTKLVLAGKSKAEIGAATASALVNKELPALAPGAMCYMMSKQQYLNDGARNWHPHVMFLVAGDAAKSWGANLPGSPIIAADNPEARVTIFMVLANEWSDGTPAPSMAH
;
A
#
# COMPACT_ATOMS: atom_id res chain seq x y z
N MET A 1 57.70 -67.08 -48.36
CA MET A 1 58.52 -66.14 -47.63
C MET A 1 57.59 -65.04 -47.11
N ASN A 2 57.01 -65.24 -45.91
CA ASN A 2 55.97 -64.40 -45.31
C ASN A 2 56.58 -63.56 -44.17
N ARG A 3 56.55 -62.26 -44.29
CA ARG A 3 56.87 -61.36 -43.22
C ARG A 3 55.52 -60.88 -42.59
N GLN A 4 55.24 -61.32 -41.39
CA GLN A 4 54.18 -60.81 -40.60
C GLN A 4 54.56 -59.49 -39.97
N MET A 5 53.75 -58.45 -40.22
CA MET A 5 53.88 -57.15 -39.52
C MET A 5 53.02 -57.23 -38.23
N LEU A 6 53.68 -57.01 -37.10
CA LEU A 6 52.98 -56.79 -35.80
C LEU A 6 52.39 -55.40 -35.80
N LYS A 7 51.09 -55.31 -35.58
CA LYS A 7 50.43 -54.08 -35.31
C LYS A 7 50.43 -53.80 -33.78
N ALA A 8 51.11 -52.73 -33.43
CA ALA A 8 51.04 -52.24 -32.03
C ALA A 8 49.73 -51.54 -31.77
N THR A 9 49.03 -52.07 -30.78
CA THR A 9 47.72 -51.46 -30.30
C THR A 9 48.02 -50.46 -29.20
N SER A 10 47.82 -49.16 -29.50
CA SER A 10 47.94 -48.09 -28.52
C SER A 10 46.72 -48.04 -27.63
N ILE A 11 46.88 -48.33 -26.35
CA ILE A 11 45.83 -48.17 -25.31
C ILE A 11 45.84 -46.71 -24.89
N ARG A 12 44.82 -45.95 -25.29
CA ARG A 12 44.55 -44.59 -24.77
C ARG A 12 43.80 -44.71 -23.46
N SER A 13 44.47 -44.38 -22.36
CA SER A 13 43.87 -44.24 -21.05
C SER A 13 42.99 -42.98 -21.02
N PHE A 14 41.69 -43.14 -20.92
CA PHE A 14 40.75 -42.04 -20.63
C PHE A 14 40.76 -41.79 -19.12
N ALA A 15 41.34 -40.67 -18.72
CA ALA A 15 41.19 -40.18 -17.34
C ALA A 15 39.77 -39.61 -17.14
N LEU A 16 38.99 -40.27 -16.34
CA LEU A 16 37.64 -39.82 -15.93
C LEU A 16 37.80 -38.76 -14.85
N VAL A 17 37.64 -37.48 -15.22
CA VAL A 17 37.62 -36.38 -14.25
C VAL A 17 36.21 -36.35 -13.62
N ALA A 18 36.09 -36.85 -12.41
CA ALA A 18 34.86 -36.72 -11.61
C ALA A 18 34.73 -35.27 -11.11
N VAL A 19 33.81 -34.50 -11.70
CA VAL A 19 33.43 -33.17 -11.20
C VAL A 19 32.50 -33.39 -9.99
N ILE A 20 33.04 -33.20 -8.79
CA ILE A 20 32.25 -33.21 -7.55
C ILE A 20 31.53 -31.86 -7.49
N CYS A 21 30.25 -31.83 -7.90
CA CYS A 21 29.34 -30.71 -7.63
C CYS A 21 29.06 -30.65 -6.13
N VAL A 22 29.77 -29.81 -5.41
CA VAL A 22 29.44 -29.46 -4.02
C VAL A 22 28.17 -28.59 -4.07
N ALA A 23 27.04 -29.23 -3.90
CA ALA A 23 25.75 -28.51 -3.67
C ALA A 23 25.88 -27.76 -2.34
N ARG A 24 26.08 -26.43 -2.44
CA ARG A 24 25.96 -25.55 -1.27
C ARG A 24 24.47 -25.57 -0.85
N PRO A 25 24.16 -25.87 0.43
CA PRO A 25 22.78 -25.71 0.89
C PRO A 25 22.41 -24.24 0.71
N VAL A 26 21.44 -23.98 -0.17
CA VAL A 26 20.73 -22.68 -0.20
C VAL A 26 20.05 -22.60 1.16
N ARG A 27 20.65 -21.85 2.08
CA ARG A 27 19.94 -21.43 3.30
C ARG A 27 18.71 -20.70 2.84
N ALA A 28 17.54 -21.28 3.05
CA ALA A 28 16.30 -20.53 3.06
C ALA A 28 16.54 -19.36 4.02
N GLN A 29 16.63 -18.15 3.49
CA GLN A 29 16.57 -16.95 4.31
C GLN A 29 15.19 -17.02 4.97
N ASP A 30 15.16 -17.22 6.28
CA ASP A 30 13.99 -16.91 7.09
C ASP A 30 13.60 -15.47 6.73
N THR A 31 12.61 -15.33 5.89
CA THR A 31 11.94 -14.05 5.63
C THR A 31 11.16 -13.73 6.88
N LYS A 32 11.89 -13.35 7.94
CA LYS A 32 11.34 -12.72 9.12
C LYS A 32 10.51 -11.57 8.60
N THR A 33 9.19 -11.66 8.74
CA THR A 33 8.27 -10.64 8.23
C THR A 33 8.77 -9.29 8.74
N ALA A 34 9.19 -8.41 7.83
CA ALA A 34 9.93 -7.18 8.18
C ALA A 34 9.20 -6.30 9.19
N TYR A 35 7.86 -6.48 9.29
CA TYR A 35 6.96 -5.70 10.15
C TYR A 35 6.00 -6.61 10.92
N ALA A 36 6.56 -7.56 11.68
CA ALA A 36 5.79 -8.53 12.46
C ALA A 36 5.02 -7.87 13.62
N THR A 37 5.58 -6.81 14.21
CA THR A 37 5.02 -6.08 15.35
C THR A 37 5.08 -4.57 15.12
N MET A 38 4.25 -3.82 15.85
CA MET A 38 4.27 -2.37 15.83
C MET A 38 5.62 -1.85 16.36
N ALA A 39 6.23 -0.93 15.63
CA ALA A 39 7.40 -0.17 16.09
C ALA A 39 6.96 0.85 17.18
N PRO A 40 7.89 1.43 17.94
CA PRO A 40 7.58 2.55 18.82
C PRO A 40 6.81 3.66 18.11
N LEU A 41 5.80 4.23 18.78
CA LEU A 41 4.87 5.21 18.18
C LEU A 41 5.58 6.39 17.53
N GLU A 42 6.72 6.79 18.11
CA GLU A 42 7.55 7.89 17.62
C GLU A 42 7.97 7.73 16.15
N GLN A 43 8.14 6.50 15.70
CA GLN A 43 8.52 6.22 14.29
C GLN A 43 7.37 6.47 13.30
N TYR A 44 6.13 6.49 13.78
CA TYR A 44 4.96 6.81 12.96
C TYR A 44 4.62 8.30 12.97
N LEU A 45 5.06 9.03 13.98
CA LEU A 45 4.84 10.48 14.07
C LEU A 45 5.79 11.21 13.11
N MET A 46 5.35 12.35 12.62
CA MET A 46 6.20 13.34 11.96
C MET A 46 6.56 14.41 12.98
N ALA A 47 7.87 14.66 13.18
CA ALA A 47 8.35 15.60 14.18
C ALA A 47 7.94 17.05 13.83
N ASP A 48 7.95 17.39 12.55
CA ASP A 48 7.52 18.69 12.05
C ASP A 48 6.05 18.63 11.59
N ARG A 49 5.19 19.31 12.34
CA ARG A 49 3.77 19.47 12.02
C ARG A 49 3.55 20.17 10.69
N SER A 50 4.38 21.15 10.34
CA SER A 50 4.26 21.89 9.07
C SER A 50 4.56 20.99 7.89
N ALA A 51 5.57 20.10 8.03
CA ALA A 51 5.89 19.11 7.03
C ALA A 51 4.75 18.08 6.84
N GLU A 52 4.08 17.65 7.93
CA GLU A 52 2.93 16.75 7.80
C GLU A 52 1.74 17.42 7.12
N ILE A 53 1.46 18.70 7.44
CA ILE A 53 0.41 19.49 6.77
C ILE A 53 0.72 19.62 5.27
N ALA A 54 1.95 19.99 4.91
CA ALA A 54 2.38 20.12 3.53
C ALA A 54 2.26 18.78 2.77
N LEU A 55 2.70 17.69 3.39
CA LEU A 55 2.60 16.35 2.83
C LEU A 55 1.13 15.92 2.66
N ALA A 56 0.25 16.19 3.62
CA ALA A 56 -1.17 15.88 3.50
C ALA A 56 -1.81 16.63 2.31
N ARG A 57 -1.52 17.93 2.17
CA ARG A 57 -2.03 18.76 1.06
C ARG A 57 -1.52 18.31 -0.31
N SER A 58 -0.30 17.76 -0.38
CA SER A 58 0.25 17.25 -1.63
C SER A 58 -0.52 16.05 -2.22
N ALA A 59 -1.53 15.52 -1.51
CA ALA A 59 -2.39 14.45 -2.02
C ALA A 59 -3.29 14.86 -3.18
N ALA A 60 -3.61 16.15 -3.32
CA ALA A 60 -4.52 16.67 -4.35
C ALA A 60 -3.99 17.99 -4.93
N PRO A 61 -4.46 18.41 -6.12
CA PRO A 61 -4.12 19.71 -6.66
C PRO A 61 -4.47 20.86 -5.70
N ALA A 62 -3.74 21.97 -5.78
CA ALA A 62 -3.92 23.14 -4.91
C ALA A 62 -5.38 23.66 -4.91
N SER A 63 -6.06 23.62 -6.06
CA SER A 63 -7.48 23.96 -6.18
C SER A 63 -8.42 23.15 -5.26
N VAL A 64 -7.99 21.99 -4.80
CA VAL A 64 -8.70 21.12 -3.84
C VAL A 64 -8.08 21.24 -2.45
N SER A 65 -6.76 21.13 -2.34
CA SER A 65 -6.09 20.96 -1.05
C SER A 65 -5.88 22.25 -0.26
N ASP A 66 -5.86 23.44 -0.90
CA ASP A 66 -5.60 24.71 -0.21
C ASP A 66 -6.71 25.08 0.77
N ALA A 67 -7.97 24.82 0.40
CA ALA A 67 -9.14 25.07 1.24
C ALA A 67 -9.62 23.82 2.02
N ALA A 68 -8.88 22.69 1.94
CA ALA A 68 -9.25 21.46 2.63
C ALA A 68 -8.92 21.54 4.13
N GLU A 69 -9.71 20.84 4.93
CA GLU A 69 -9.32 20.52 6.32
C GLU A 69 -8.08 19.64 6.30
N VAL A 70 -7.17 19.84 7.25
CA VAL A 70 -6.01 18.96 7.42
C VAL A 70 -5.98 18.42 8.84
N MET A 71 -5.93 17.11 8.98
CA MET A 71 -5.64 16.44 10.24
C MET A 71 -4.23 15.86 10.23
N VAL A 72 -3.56 15.91 11.38
CA VAL A 72 -2.23 15.33 11.60
C VAL A 72 -2.26 14.32 12.73
N LEU A 73 -1.39 13.31 12.65
CA LEU A 73 -1.28 12.29 13.68
C LEU A 73 -0.55 12.83 14.91
N ARG A 74 -1.16 12.67 16.07
CA ARG A 74 -0.60 12.95 17.39
C ARG A 74 -0.51 11.65 18.21
N ARG A 75 0.01 11.76 19.43
CA ARG A 75 0.10 10.63 20.38
C ARG A 75 -1.27 10.08 20.79
N ASP A 76 -2.30 10.89 20.73
CA ASP A 76 -3.69 10.59 21.11
C ASP A 76 -4.63 10.37 19.91
N GLY A 77 -4.11 10.43 18.69
CA GLY A 77 -4.86 10.21 17.45
C GLY A 77 -4.73 11.36 16.47
N TYR A 78 -5.54 11.30 15.40
CA TYR A 78 -5.60 12.40 14.44
C TYR A 78 -6.37 13.58 15.02
N ALA A 79 -5.80 14.77 14.87
CA ALA A 79 -6.41 16.02 15.27
C ALA A 79 -6.34 17.08 14.16
N THR A 80 -7.38 17.92 14.05
CA THR A 80 -7.42 19.02 13.10
C THR A 80 -6.27 19.99 13.33
N ALA A 81 -5.44 20.15 12.32
CA ALA A 81 -4.31 21.08 12.28
C ALA A 81 -4.68 22.37 11.55
N VAL A 82 -5.51 22.25 10.50
CA VAL A 82 -6.02 23.35 9.70
C VAL A 82 -7.50 23.11 9.46
N LYS A 83 -8.33 24.12 9.70
CA LYS A 83 -9.76 24.08 9.36
C LYS A 83 -9.94 24.25 7.86
N GLY A 84 -10.83 23.48 7.26
CA GLY A 84 -11.20 23.58 5.85
C GLY A 84 -12.51 24.33 5.63
N SER A 85 -12.76 24.68 4.36
CA SER A 85 -13.99 25.37 3.95
C SER A 85 -14.67 24.76 2.71
N ASN A 86 -14.01 23.80 2.02
CA ASN A 86 -14.51 23.22 0.76
C ASN A 86 -15.06 21.77 0.92
N GLY A 87 -15.13 21.25 2.15
CA GLY A 87 -15.63 19.91 2.43
C GLY A 87 -14.63 18.78 2.18
N PHE A 88 -13.42 19.06 1.67
CA PHE A 88 -12.34 18.08 1.60
C PHE A 88 -11.58 18.00 2.92
N LEU A 89 -11.06 16.78 3.21
CA LEU A 89 -10.21 16.51 4.36
C LEU A 89 -8.97 15.75 3.91
N CYS A 90 -7.79 16.32 4.14
CA CYS A 90 -6.50 15.73 3.79
C CYS A 90 -5.77 15.24 5.05
N ILE A 91 -5.16 14.07 4.95
CA ILE A 91 -4.34 13.44 6.00
C ILE A 91 -3.12 12.77 5.38
N VAL A 92 -2.16 12.38 6.21
CA VAL A 92 -1.12 11.42 5.86
C VAL A 92 -1.46 10.10 6.56
N GLU A 93 -1.98 9.14 5.82
CA GLU A 93 -2.28 7.81 6.39
C GLU A 93 -1.00 7.07 6.79
N ARG A 94 -1.14 6.12 7.70
CA ARG A 94 -0.11 5.22 8.18
C ARG A 94 -0.44 3.79 7.74
N ALA A 95 0.49 2.88 7.92
CA ALA A 95 0.40 1.51 7.39
C ALA A 95 -0.84 0.73 7.84
N TRP A 96 -1.46 1.08 8.96
CA TRP A 96 -2.75 0.51 9.37
C TRP A 96 -3.96 0.98 8.57
N ALA A 97 -3.78 1.81 7.52
CA ALA A 97 -4.78 2.00 6.48
C ALA A 97 -4.97 0.72 5.64
N ASN A 98 -3.92 -0.08 5.49
CA ASN A 98 -3.99 -1.39 4.84
C ASN A 98 -4.92 -2.34 5.63
N THR A 99 -5.30 -3.46 5.00
CA THR A 99 -6.04 -4.53 5.68
C THR A 99 -5.19 -5.12 6.81
N SER A 100 -5.83 -5.62 7.86
CA SER A 100 -5.14 -6.10 9.07
C SER A 100 -4.26 -7.34 8.82
N ASP A 101 -4.46 -8.07 7.73
CA ASP A 101 -3.65 -9.20 7.29
C ASP A 101 -2.43 -8.79 6.44
N ALA A 102 -2.33 -7.53 6.01
CA ALA A 102 -1.21 -7.05 5.22
C ALA A 102 0.13 -7.26 5.94
N SER A 103 1.15 -7.71 5.19
CA SER A 103 2.49 -7.97 5.74
C SER A 103 3.17 -6.70 6.25
N ASP A 104 2.87 -5.55 5.65
CA ASP A 104 3.41 -4.24 5.96
C ASP A 104 2.52 -3.37 6.86
N PHE A 105 1.48 -3.96 7.46
CA PHE A 105 0.54 -3.26 8.36
C PHE A 105 1.24 -2.46 9.48
N TRP A 106 2.39 -2.89 9.94
CA TRP A 106 3.22 -2.21 10.93
C TRP A 106 4.43 -1.47 10.35
N ASN A 107 4.44 -1.17 9.04
CA ASN A 107 5.54 -0.42 8.42
C ASN A 107 5.57 1.03 8.92
N PRO A 108 6.57 1.42 9.76
CA PRO A 108 6.61 2.76 10.32
C PRO A 108 7.00 3.85 9.30
N LYS A 109 7.48 3.45 8.12
CA LYS A 109 7.90 4.38 7.06
C LYS A 109 6.73 4.84 6.20
N MET A 110 5.60 4.09 6.18
CA MET A 110 4.50 4.41 5.30
C MET A 110 3.95 5.80 5.59
N ARG A 111 3.85 6.57 4.52
CA ARG A 111 3.28 7.92 4.46
C ARG A 111 2.45 8.01 3.19
N ALA A 112 1.14 7.88 3.33
CA ALA A 112 0.20 7.90 2.23
C ALA A 112 -0.67 9.16 2.33
N PRO A 113 -0.26 10.27 1.70
CA PRO A 113 -1.08 11.47 1.63
C PRO A 113 -2.36 11.19 0.87
N THR A 114 -3.49 11.48 1.48
CA THR A 114 -4.82 11.21 0.93
C THR A 114 -5.75 12.38 1.25
N CYS A 115 -6.47 12.90 0.24
CA CYS A 115 -7.51 13.90 0.41
C CYS A 115 -8.87 13.29 0.08
N TYR A 116 -9.74 13.23 1.06
CA TYR A 116 -11.09 12.69 0.98
C TYR A 116 -12.10 13.79 0.69
N ASN A 117 -13.07 13.54 -0.19
CA ASN A 117 -14.24 14.41 -0.30
C ASN A 117 -15.17 14.24 0.93
N ALA A 118 -16.16 15.09 1.08
CA ALA A 118 -17.08 15.08 2.24
C ALA A 118 -17.75 13.72 2.44
N ALA A 119 -18.15 13.04 1.36
CA ALA A 119 -18.79 11.73 1.41
C ALA A 119 -17.82 10.65 1.94
N ALA A 120 -16.59 10.62 1.47
CA ALA A 120 -15.58 9.67 1.96
C ALA A 120 -15.09 10.03 3.37
N ALA A 121 -14.91 11.32 3.68
CA ALA A 121 -14.49 11.78 5.01
C ALA A 121 -15.49 11.41 6.11
N SER A 122 -16.79 11.51 5.81
CA SER A 122 -17.87 11.18 6.78
C SER A 122 -18.11 9.67 6.92
N THR A 123 -17.60 8.84 6.01
CA THR A 123 -17.88 7.39 5.97
C THR A 123 -16.59 6.56 5.97
N PHE A 124 -15.91 6.39 4.84
CA PHE A 124 -14.76 5.51 4.69
C PHE A 124 -13.59 5.89 5.62
N LEU A 125 -13.25 7.18 5.73
CA LEU A 125 -12.20 7.65 6.63
C LEU A 125 -12.47 7.28 8.11
N ARG A 126 -13.73 7.12 8.51
CA ARG A 126 -14.09 6.73 9.88
C ARG A 126 -13.52 5.36 10.25
N ILE A 127 -13.43 4.45 9.29
CA ILE A 127 -12.79 3.13 9.49
C ILE A 127 -11.31 3.33 9.89
N PHE A 128 -10.58 4.12 9.12
CA PHE A 128 -9.16 4.39 9.40
C PHE A 128 -8.95 5.11 10.75
N LEU A 129 -9.78 6.09 11.07
CA LEU A 129 -9.69 6.79 12.36
C LEU A 129 -9.99 5.87 13.54
N MET A 130 -10.94 4.93 13.39
CA MET A 130 -11.21 3.90 14.40
C MET A 130 -10.00 2.95 14.53
N LYS A 131 -9.46 2.45 13.41
CA LYS A 131 -8.24 1.62 13.43
C LYS A 131 -7.08 2.34 14.12
N THR A 132 -6.91 3.64 13.86
CA THR A 132 -5.90 4.45 14.55
C THR A 132 -6.08 4.43 16.08
N LYS A 133 -7.29 4.60 16.57
CA LYS A 133 -7.57 4.52 18.03
C LYS A 133 -7.23 3.15 18.61
N LEU A 134 -7.54 2.06 17.90
CA LEU A 134 -7.23 0.70 18.33
C LEU A 134 -5.72 0.45 18.33
N VAL A 135 -4.99 0.94 17.32
CA VAL A 135 -3.52 0.89 17.26
C VAL A 135 -2.90 1.60 18.46
N LEU A 136 -3.34 2.81 18.75
CA LEU A 136 -2.87 3.59 19.90
C LEU A 136 -3.22 2.97 21.25
N ALA A 137 -4.31 2.18 21.30
CA ALA A 137 -4.67 1.36 22.44
C ALA A 137 -3.89 0.03 22.55
N GLY A 138 -2.89 -0.19 21.68
CA GLY A 138 -2.03 -1.37 21.70
C GLY A 138 -2.70 -2.67 21.21
N LYS A 139 -3.77 -2.57 20.42
CA LYS A 139 -4.46 -3.74 19.89
C LYS A 139 -3.64 -4.44 18.82
N SER A 140 -3.70 -5.77 18.81
CA SER A 140 -3.09 -6.61 17.77
C SER A 140 -3.81 -6.47 16.43
N LYS A 141 -3.15 -6.86 15.32
CA LYS A 141 -3.77 -6.92 13.99
C LYS A 141 -5.11 -7.67 13.99
N ALA A 142 -5.15 -8.84 14.63
CA ALA A 142 -6.34 -9.68 14.71
C ALA A 142 -7.50 -8.97 15.44
N GLU A 143 -7.21 -8.30 16.58
CA GLU A 143 -8.20 -7.53 17.32
C GLU A 143 -8.71 -6.33 16.52
N ILE A 144 -7.81 -5.64 15.78
CA ILE A 144 -8.18 -4.51 14.93
C ILE A 144 -9.10 -4.96 13.79
N GLY A 145 -8.74 -6.03 13.08
CA GLY A 145 -9.58 -6.60 12.01
C GLY A 145 -10.94 -7.06 12.53
N ALA A 146 -10.97 -7.80 13.64
CA ALA A 146 -12.21 -8.26 14.26
C ALA A 146 -13.11 -7.10 14.71
N ALA A 147 -12.53 -6.06 15.34
CA ALA A 147 -13.26 -4.88 15.78
C ALA A 147 -13.82 -4.09 14.59
N THR A 148 -13.04 -3.96 13.49
CA THR A 148 -13.48 -3.31 12.26
C THR A 148 -14.68 -4.04 11.65
N ALA A 149 -14.58 -5.36 11.50
CA ALA A 149 -15.66 -6.17 10.97
C ALA A 149 -16.93 -6.10 11.85
N SER A 150 -16.77 -6.16 13.17
CA SER A 150 -17.87 -6.03 14.13
C SER A 150 -18.56 -4.67 14.02
N ALA A 151 -17.79 -3.57 14.00
CA ALA A 151 -18.35 -2.22 13.92
C ALA A 151 -19.14 -1.99 12.62
N LEU A 152 -18.72 -2.59 11.50
CA LEU A 152 -19.46 -2.54 10.23
C LEU A 152 -20.74 -3.38 10.28
N VAL A 153 -20.71 -4.57 10.89
CA VAL A 153 -21.90 -5.44 11.07
C VAL A 153 -22.93 -4.76 11.95
N ASN A 154 -22.50 -4.19 13.08
CA ASN A 154 -23.35 -3.57 14.08
C ASN A 154 -23.77 -2.15 13.71
N LYS A 155 -23.35 -1.63 12.54
CA LYS A 155 -23.64 -0.27 12.07
C LYS A 155 -23.14 0.84 13.02
N GLU A 156 -22.07 0.55 13.77
CA GLU A 156 -21.37 1.53 14.61
C GLU A 156 -20.52 2.48 13.72
N LEU A 157 -20.14 2.01 12.55
CA LEU A 157 -19.57 2.80 11.47
C LEU A 157 -20.65 3.12 10.43
N PRO A 158 -20.66 4.33 9.85
CA PRO A 158 -21.63 4.68 8.83
C PRO A 158 -21.43 3.84 7.57
N ALA A 159 -22.52 3.54 6.87
CA ALA A 159 -22.43 2.96 5.53
C ALA A 159 -21.73 3.92 4.57
N LEU A 160 -21.04 3.36 3.56
CA LEU A 160 -20.37 4.15 2.55
C LEU A 160 -21.37 5.07 1.84
N ALA A 161 -21.12 6.38 1.87
CA ALA A 161 -21.96 7.36 1.20
C ALA A 161 -21.74 7.32 -0.33
N PRO A 162 -22.83 7.49 -1.11
CA PRO A 162 -22.71 7.61 -2.57
C PRO A 162 -21.75 8.76 -2.97
N GLY A 163 -20.93 8.52 -3.99
CA GLY A 163 -19.96 9.50 -4.48
C GLY A 163 -18.73 9.68 -3.58
N ALA A 164 -18.49 8.76 -2.64
CA ALA A 164 -17.27 8.76 -1.86
C ALA A 164 -16.05 8.55 -2.75
N MET A 165 -15.07 9.46 -2.66
CA MET A 165 -13.84 9.42 -3.43
C MET A 165 -12.69 10.11 -2.70
N CYS A 166 -11.46 9.82 -3.10
CA CYS A 166 -10.28 10.49 -2.59
C CYS A 166 -9.18 10.63 -3.65
N TYR A 167 -8.30 11.60 -3.41
CA TYR A 167 -7.09 11.83 -4.20
C TYR A 167 -5.89 11.23 -3.51
N MET A 168 -5.00 10.59 -4.29
CA MET A 168 -3.68 10.14 -3.87
C MET A 168 -2.66 10.48 -4.98
N MET A 169 -2.30 11.77 -5.09
CA MET A 169 -1.52 12.31 -6.20
C MET A 169 -0.16 12.87 -5.78
N SER A 170 0.32 12.52 -4.58
CA SER A 170 1.60 13.03 -4.09
C SER A 170 2.77 12.23 -4.63
N LYS A 171 3.75 12.89 -5.24
CA LYS A 171 5.04 12.26 -5.56
C LYS A 171 5.94 11.99 -4.35
N GLN A 172 5.59 12.54 -3.18
CA GLN A 172 6.30 12.38 -1.91
C GLN A 172 5.76 11.22 -1.07
N GLN A 173 4.78 10.49 -1.56
CA GLN A 173 4.23 9.31 -0.87
C GLN A 173 5.30 8.22 -0.69
N TYR A 174 5.17 7.46 0.38
CA TYR A 174 5.92 6.24 0.62
C TYR A 174 4.92 5.16 1.04
N LEU A 175 4.58 4.26 0.13
CA LEU A 175 3.53 3.27 0.34
C LEU A 175 4.07 1.97 0.91
N ASN A 176 5.22 1.49 0.39
CA ASN A 176 5.88 0.27 0.85
C ASN A 176 7.35 0.26 0.45
N ASP A 177 8.11 -0.72 0.96
CA ASP A 177 9.55 -0.84 0.68
C ASP A 177 9.87 -1.25 -0.76
N GLY A 178 8.94 -1.90 -1.47
CA GLY A 178 9.15 -2.36 -2.84
C GLY A 178 8.98 -1.26 -3.88
N ALA A 179 7.82 -0.60 -3.86
CA ALA A 179 7.45 0.39 -4.86
C ALA A 179 7.68 1.84 -4.42
N ARG A 180 7.90 2.09 -3.13
CA ARG A 180 7.96 3.41 -2.49
C ARG A 180 6.76 4.30 -2.80
N ASN A 181 6.58 4.70 -4.05
CA ASN A 181 5.42 5.45 -4.54
C ASN A 181 4.73 4.68 -5.69
N TRP A 182 3.52 5.08 -6.00
CA TRP A 182 2.78 4.58 -7.14
C TRP A 182 2.25 5.77 -7.94
N HIS A 183 1.67 5.52 -9.12
CA HIS A 183 1.14 6.57 -10.00
C HIS A 183 0.16 7.48 -9.26
N PRO A 184 0.13 8.79 -9.61
CA PRO A 184 -0.92 9.67 -9.12
C PRO A 184 -2.27 9.16 -9.61
N HIS A 185 -3.24 9.11 -8.71
CA HIS A 185 -4.56 8.57 -9.03
C HIS A 185 -5.64 9.16 -8.15
N VAL A 186 -6.86 8.96 -8.60
CA VAL A 186 -8.09 9.22 -7.86
C VAL A 186 -8.75 7.88 -7.59
N MET A 187 -9.26 7.68 -6.39
CA MET A 187 -9.98 6.48 -5.98
C MET A 187 -11.47 6.78 -5.84
N PHE A 188 -12.30 5.98 -6.52
CA PHE A 188 -13.74 5.96 -6.30
C PHE A 188 -14.11 4.74 -5.47
N LEU A 189 -14.87 4.96 -4.42
CA LEU A 189 -15.23 3.93 -3.44
C LEU A 189 -16.64 3.41 -3.75
N VAL A 190 -16.77 2.11 -3.89
CA VAL A 190 -18.04 1.43 -4.17
C VAL A 190 -18.28 0.39 -3.09
N ALA A 191 -19.46 0.33 -2.51
CA ALA A 191 -19.80 -0.65 -1.49
C ALA A 191 -19.80 -2.08 -2.06
N GLY A 192 -19.29 -3.04 -1.30
CA GLY A 192 -19.19 -4.46 -1.67
C GLY A 192 -17.93 -4.81 -2.44
N ASP A 193 -17.97 -5.97 -3.13
CA ASP A 193 -16.93 -6.52 -4.00
C ASP A 193 -17.35 -6.41 -5.48
N ALA A 194 -17.11 -5.26 -6.07
CA ALA A 194 -17.56 -4.92 -7.42
C ALA A 194 -16.48 -5.11 -8.50
N ALA A 195 -15.19 -5.33 -8.14
CA ALA A 195 -14.09 -5.36 -9.09
C ALA A 195 -14.33 -6.37 -10.22
N LYS A 196 -14.70 -7.61 -9.88
CA LYS A 196 -14.95 -8.67 -10.86
C LYS A 196 -16.16 -8.37 -11.77
N SER A 197 -17.27 -7.87 -11.20
CA SER A 197 -18.49 -7.60 -11.96
C SER A 197 -18.34 -6.44 -12.94
N TRP A 198 -17.36 -5.53 -12.69
CA TRP A 198 -17.04 -4.43 -13.59
C TRP A 198 -15.91 -4.76 -14.56
N GLY A 199 -15.40 -5.99 -14.55
CA GLY A 199 -14.30 -6.41 -15.42
C GLY A 199 -12.96 -5.77 -15.11
N ALA A 200 -12.76 -5.34 -13.85
CA ALA A 200 -11.51 -4.75 -13.43
C ALA A 200 -10.36 -5.78 -13.46
N ASN A 201 -9.17 -5.29 -13.77
CA ASN A 201 -7.91 -6.06 -13.78
C ASN A 201 -7.89 -7.23 -14.78
N LEU A 202 -8.85 -7.31 -15.72
CA LEU A 202 -8.80 -8.28 -16.80
C LEU A 202 -7.79 -7.87 -17.88
N PRO A 203 -7.21 -8.83 -18.64
CA PRO A 203 -6.35 -8.51 -19.76
C PRO A 203 -7.03 -7.53 -20.73
N GLY A 204 -6.41 -6.38 -20.98
CA GLY A 204 -6.95 -5.33 -21.85
C GLY A 204 -8.04 -4.45 -21.21
N SER A 205 -8.45 -4.70 -19.97
CA SER A 205 -9.37 -3.81 -19.26
C SER A 205 -8.67 -2.52 -18.85
N PRO A 206 -9.26 -1.34 -19.12
CA PRO A 206 -8.73 -0.08 -18.59
C PRO A 206 -9.09 0.15 -17.11
N ILE A 207 -9.90 -0.73 -16.53
CA ILE A 207 -10.40 -0.59 -15.15
C ILE A 207 -9.43 -1.25 -14.19
N ILE A 208 -8.89 -0.46 -13.26
CA ILE A 208 -8.04 -0.91 -12.17
C ILE A 208 -8.85 -0.81 -10.89
N ALA A 209 -8.91 -1.90 -10.12
CA ALA A 209 -9.59 -1.90 -8.83
C ALA A 209 -8.95 -2.88 -7.84
N ALA A 210 -9.18 -2.60 -6.56
CA ALA A 210 -8.86 -3.50 -5.45
C ALA A 210 -10.07 -3.64 -4.55
N ASP A 211 -10.47 -4.88 -4.24
CA ASP A 211 -11.48 -5.15 -3.22
C ASP A 211 -10.81 -5.08 -1.84
N ASN A 212 -11.44 -4.36 -0.92
CA ASN A 212 -11.08 -4.33 0.48
C ASN A 212 -12.19 -5.01 1.30
N PRO A 213 -12.05 -6.31 1.57
CA PRO A 213 -13.09 -7.08 2.27
C PRO A 213 -13.24 -6.65 3.74
N GLU A 214 -12.18 -6.15 4.37
CA GLU A 214 -12.23 -5.65 5.75
C GLU A 214 -13.12 -4.40 5.85
N ALA A 215 -13.03 -3.48 4.87
CA ALA A 215 -13.85 -2.28 4.80
C ALA A 215 -15.16 -2.49 4.01
N ARG A 216 -15.37 -3.65 3.38
CA ARG A 216 -16.51 -3.98 2.51
C ARG A 216 -16.70 -3.00 1.36
N VAL A 217 -15.61 -2.62 0.71
CA VAL A 217 -15.62 -1.68 -0.42
C VAL A 217 -14.72 -2.19 -1.53
N THR A 218 -15.07 -1.83 -2.78
CA THR A 218 -14.16 -1.87 -3.92
C THR A 218 -13.62 -0.46 -4.16
N ILE A 219 -12.33 -0.37 -4.36
CA ILE A 219 -11.59 0.86 -4.66
C ILE A 219 -11.27 0.84 -6.14
N PHE A 220 -11.95 1.65 -6.95
CA PHE A 220 -11.65 1.84 -8.36
C PHE A 220 -10.66 3.00 -8.51
N MET A 221 -9.57 2.76 -9.26
CA MET A 221 -8.49 3.73 -9.42
C MET A 221 -8.50 4.30 -10.84
N VAL A 222 -8.51 5.62 -10.93
CA VAL A 222 -8.36 6.37 -12.18
C VAL A 222 -6.99 7.06 -12.11
N LEU A 223 -6.10 6.62 -12.99
CA LEU A 223 -4.74 7.17 -13.05
C LEU A 223 -4.76 8.58 -13.63
N ALA A 224 -3.92 9.45 -13.06
CA ALA A 224 -3.69 10.79 -13.55
C ALA A 224 -2.34 10.86 -14.28
N ASN A 225 -2.28 11.71 -15.31
CA ASN A 225 -1.05 11.92 -16.08
C ASN A 225 -0.08 12.90 -15.39
N GLU A 226 -0.53 13.55 -14.32
CA GLU A 226 0.24 14.54 -13.56
C GLU A 226 0.13 14.30 -12.06
N TRP A 227 1.20 14.64 -11.37
CA TRP A 227 1.20 14.74 -9.92
C TRP A 227 0.37 15.95 -9.47
N SER A 228 0.06 16.04 -8.19
CA SER A 228 -0.73 17.15 -7.63
C SER A 228 -0.11 18.53 -7.84
N ASP A 229 1.19 18.60 -8.09
CA ASP A 229 1.93 19.84 -8.36
C ASP A 229 1.99 20.20 -9.86
N GLY A 230 1.25 19.50 -10.72
CA GLY A 230 1.22 19.71 -12.17
C GLY A 230 2.41 19.13 -12.92
N THR A 231 3.36 18.48 -12.25
CA THR A 231 4.47 17.84 -12.97
C THR A 231 4.03 16.52 -13.59
N PRO A 232 4.52 16.16 -14.81
CA PRO A 232 4.13 14.93 -15.47
C PRO A 232 4.44 13.68 -14.62
N ALA A 233 3.51 12.74 -14.58
CA ALA A 233 3.72 11.41 -14.02
C ALA A 233 4.53 10.53 -14.98
N PRO A 234 5.27 9.51 -14.48
CA PRO A 234 5.91 8.53 -15.35
C PRO A 234 4.86 7.82 -16.21
N SER A 235 5.17 7.55 -17.48
CA SER A 235 4.30 6.72 -18.32
C SER A 235 4.23 5.30 -17.74
N MET A 236 3.04 4.70 -17.74
CA MET A 236 2.92 3.27 -17.45
C MET A 236 3.61 2.50 -18.59
N ALA A 237 4.63 1.71 -18.25
CA ALA A 237 5.13 0.71 -19.17
C ALA A 237 4.05 -0.37 -19.32
N HIS A 238 3.51 -0.50 -20.54
CA HIS A 238 2.55 -1.53 -20.92
C HIS A 238 3.26 -2.87 -21.16
#